data_67c15cba618f2c30a47f86a2eab69144
#
_entry.id   67c15cba618f2c30a47f86a2eab69144
#
_cell.length_a   1.000
_cell.length_b   1.000
_cell.length_c   1.000
_cell.angle_alpha   90.00
_cell.angle_beta   90.00
_cell.angle_gamma   90.00
#
_symmetry.space_group_name_H-M   'P 1'
#
loop_
_entity.id
_entity.type
_entity.pdbx_description
1 polymer ?
#
loop_
_entity_poly.entity_id
_entity_poly.type
_entity_poly.pdbx_seq_one_letter_code
_entity_poly.pdbx_strand_id
1 'polypeptide(L)'
;MLRTFVGLILAATTSLSSASEVGGVYMETRTCAVYTGPCFANAEMGLTGKDAIMAWSIESGAHDGVDVAGLNVVVVVSANQTLGFRGVDDAKQLKSLILIDDRANSLQRQALLSFARNHAGRAGKSAVRVDIAPIRMTLDFVNLKGHLKAGKVVTLKSRKTRPGECICKNEVEYYPPLAQVDQAIPATAEQGEFRGRGLGRRWSTPGARSVYMGTFIY
;
A
#
# COMPACT_ATOMS: atom_id res chain seq x y z
N MET A 1 43.05 -0.55 62.19
CA MET A 1 43.21 -0.69 60.72
C MET A 1 41.83 -0.82 60.09
N LEU A 2 41.33 0.28 59.55
CA LEU A 2 39.96 0.38 58.94
C LEU A 2 40.11 0.30 57.44
N ARG A 3 39.62 -0.76 56.80
CA ARG A 3 39.63 -0.94 55.34
C ARG A 3 38.31 -0.41 54.77
N THR A 4 38.38 0.70 54.09
CA THR A 4 37.27 1.31 53.35
C THR A 4 37.12 0.58 51.99
N PHE A 5 36.00 -0.11 51.77
CA PHE A 5 35.63 -0.63 50.45
C PHE A 5 34.89 0.46 49.70
N VAL A 6 35.48 0.95 48.61
CA VAL A 6 34.80 1.80 47.65
C VAL A 6 34.13 0.91 46.61
N GLY A 7 32.79 0.81 46.67
CA GLY A 7 32.01 0.11 45.66
C GLY A 7 31.82 0.98 44.44
N LEU A 8 32.32 0.54 43.30
CA LEU A 8 32.11 1.17 41.99
C LEU A 8 30.73 0.77 41.45
N ILE A 9 29.75 1.68 41.48
CA ILE A 9 28.43 1.47 40.87
C ILE A 9 28.56 1.76 39.38
N LEU A 10 28.53 0.72 38.56
CA LEU A 10 28.45 0.81 37.11
C LEU A 10 26.99 1.10 36.69
N ALA A 11 26.70 2.35 36.38
CA ALA A 11 25.39 2.72 35.84
C ALA A 11 25.28 2.26 34.36
N ALA A 12 24.55 1.19 34.14
CA ALA A 12 24.19 0.74 32.78
C ALA A 12 23.13 1.71 32.22
N THR A 13 23.54 2.58 31.32
CA THR A 13 22.60 3.40 30.52
C THR A 13 21.96 2.52 29.45
N THR A 14 20.75 2.04 29.71
CA THR A 14 19.90 1.42 28.67
C THR A 14 19.44 2.54 27.74
N SER A 15 20.04 2.63 26.56
CA SER A 15 19.51 3.42 25.44
C SER A 15 18.19 2.79 25.00
N LEU A 16 17.08 3.42 25.38
CA LEU A 16 15.77 3.15 24.76
C LEU A 16 15.89 3.53 23.27
N SER A 17 16.04 2.52 22.42
CA SER A 17 15.87 2.67 20.98
C SER A 17 14.39 3.01 20.76
N SER A 18 14.07 4.30 20.60
CA SER A 18 12.77 4.73 20.13
C SER A 18 12.59 4.12 18.75
N ALA A 19 11.60 3.25 18.57
CA ALA A 19 11.19 2.83 17.23
C ALA A 19 10.82 4.11 16.48
N SER A 20 11.58 4.46 15.45
CA SER A 20 11.27 5.64 14.65
C SER A 20 10.06 5.30 13.78
N GLU A 21 8.96 6.05 13.97
CA GLU A 21 7.76 5.91 13.15
C GLU A 21 8.10 6.10 11.68
N VAL A 22 7.52 5.26 10.83
CA VAL A 22 7.66 5.38 9.37
C VAL A 22 6.43 6.05 8.82
N GLY A 23 6.61 7.22 8.23
CA GLY A 23 5.52 8.04 7.70
C GLY A 23 5.68 8.37 6.22
N GLY A 24 4.54 8.65 5.58
CA GLY A 24 4.53 9.05 4.18
C GLY A 24 3.16 9.01 3.55
N VAL A 25 3.12 8.84 2.22
CA VAL A 25 1.89 8.84 1.44
C VAL A 25 1.62 7.49 0.78
N TYR A 26 0.35 7.18 0.64
CA TYR A 26 -0.17 5.92 0.14
C TYR A 26 -1.07 6.12 -1.07
N MET A 27 -0.99 5.22 -2.04
CA MET A 27 -1.89 5.17 -3.18
C MET A 27 -2.28 3.72 -3.49
N GLU A 28 -3.58 3.49 -3.73
CA GLU A 28 -4.13 2.18 -4.04
C GLU A 28 -5.09 2.27 -5.21
N THR A 29 -5.16 1.23 -6.04
CA THR A 29 -6.28 1.03 -6.97
C THR A 29 -6.69 -0.43 -7.02
N ARG A 30 -7.98 -0.68 -7.27
CA ARG A 30 -8.56 -2.02 -7.42
C ARG A 30 -9.21 -2.21 -8.78
N THR A 31 -9.54 -3.45 -9.12
CA THR A 31 -10.31 -3.79 -10.32
C THR A 31 -11.83 -3.71 -10.10
N CYS A 32 -12.27 -2.94 -9.10
CA CYS A 32 -13.68 -2.55 -8.86
C CYS A 32 -13.75 -1.10 -8.38
N ALA A 33 -14.93 -0.49 -8.40
CA ALA A 33 -15.15 0.79 -7.75
C ALA A 33 -15.12 0.62 -6.23
N VAL A 34 -14.32 1.42 -5.52
CA VAL A 34 -14.25 1.43 -4.04
C VAL A 34 -15.25 2.41 -3.44
N TYR A 35 -15.57 3.48 -4.17
CA TYR A 35 -16.65 4.40 -3.88
C TYR A 35 -17.84 4.04 -4.76
N THR A 36 -18.86 3.40 -4.19
CA THR A 36 -19.98 2.81 -4.93
C THR A 36 -21.20 2.59 -4.03
N GLY A 37 -22.35 2.33 -4.64
CA GLY A 37 -23.57 1.97 -3.90
C GLY A 37 -23.59 0.49 -3.50
N PRO A 38 -24.26 0.14 -2.39
CA PRO A 38 -24.36 -1.24 -1.89
C PRO A 38 -24.93 -2.22 -2.93
N CYS A 39 -25.86 -1.77 -3.78
CA CYS A 39 -26.47 -2.62 -4.80
C CYS A 39 -25.43 -3.07 -5.85
N PHE A 40 -24.56 -2.13 -6.28
CA PHE A 40 -23.49 -2.44 -7.24
C PHE A 40 -22.43 -3.33 -6.60
N ALA A 41 -21.99 -3.00 -5.39
CA ALA A 41 -21.00 -3.80 -4.68
C ALA A 41 -21.46 -5.25 -4.49
N ASN A 42 -22.72 -5.45 -4.10
CA ASN A 42 -23.30 -6.79 -3.93
C ASN A 42 -23.43 -7.54 -5.28
N ALA A 43 -23.79 -6.85 -6.36
CA ALA A 43 -23.90 -7.46 -7.68
C ALA A 43 -22.51 -7.87 -8.26
N GLU A 44 -21.46 -7.15 -7.89
CA GLU A 44 -20.09 -7.39 -8.37
C GLU A 44 -19.26 -8.33 -7.48
N MET A 45 -19.78 -8.70 -6.31
CA MET A 45 -19.11 -9.57 -5.35
C MET A 45 -18.70 -10.90 -5.98
N GLY A 46 -17.43 -11.27 -5.81
CA GLY A 46 -16.87 -12.49 -6.39
C GLY A 46 -16.63 -12.41 -7.91
N LEU A 47 -17.10 -11.37 -8.59
CA LEU A 47 -16.89 -11.16 -10.04
C LEU A 47 -15.71 -10.22 -10.32
N THR A 48 -15.68 -9.05 -9.67
CA THR A 48 -14.65 -8.02 -9.82
C THR A 48 -13.86 -7.78 -8.54
N GLY A 49 -12.98 -6.77 -8.52
CA GLY A 49 -12.23 -6.38 -7.31
C GLY A 49 -11.22 -7.42 -6.82
N LYS A 50 -10.81 -8.34 -7.68
CA LYS A 50 -9.89 -9.43 -7.34
C LYS A 50 -8.43 -9.03 -7.39
N ASP A 51 -8.13 -7.91 -8.01
CA ASP A 51 -6.76 -7.44 -8.22
C ASP A 51 -6.61 -6.01 -7.69
N ALA A 52 -5.44 -5.72 -7.14
CA ALA A 52 -5.10 -4.39 -6.63
C ALA A 52 -3.62 -4.06 -6.79
N ILE A 53 -3.33 -2.77 -6.83
CA ILE A 53 -2.01 -2.18 -6.71
C ILE A 53 -2.02 -1.33 -5.45
N MET A 54 -1.07 -1.56 -4.54
CA MET A 54 -0.86 -0.83 -3.31
C MET A 54 0.54 -0.24 -3.34
N ALA A 55 0.68 1.04 -3.06
CA ALA A 55 1.97 1.74 -3.15
C ALA A 55 2.18 2.67 -1.96
N TRP A 56 3.38 2.64 -1.42
CA TRP A 56 3.84 3.53 -0.36
C TRP A 56 5.04 4.33 -0.85
N SER A 57 5.01 5.64 -0.64
CA SER A 57 6.17 6.53 -0.72
C SER A 57 6.51 6.95 0.70
N ILE A 58 7.64 6.49 1.19
CA ILE A 58 8.09 6.74 2.55
C ILE A 58 8.80 8.09 2.55
N GLU A 59 8.30 9.03 3.34
CA GLU A 59 8.87 10.38 3.45
C GLU A 59 9.83 10.50 4.63
N SER A 60 9.60 9.71 5.69
CA SER A 60 10.42 9.76 6.90
C SER A 60 10.43 8.42 7.63
N GLY A 61 11.43 8.19 8.43
CA GLY A 61 11.52 7.12 9.41
C GLY A 61 12.40 5.93 9.01
N ALA A 62 12.54 5.00 9.96
CA ALA A 62 13.32 3.78 9.80
C ALA A 62 12.48 2.54 10.10
N HIS A 63 12.62 1.50 9.29
CA HIS A 63 12.00 0.19 9.49
C HIS A 63 13.07 -0.85 9.81
N ASP A 64 12.84 -1.64 10.85
CA ASP A 64 13.82 -2.59 11.39
C ASP A 64 15.20 -1.94 11.66
N GLY A 65 15.20 -0.67 12.11
CA GLY A 65 16.43 0.08 12.41
C GLY A 65 17.18 0.63 11.18
N VAL A 66 16.61 0.49 9.98
CA VAL A 66 17.20 0.96 8.72
C VAL A 66 16.42 2.16 8.20
N ASP A 67 17.09 3.28 7.96
CA ASP A 67 16.48 4.46 7.33
C ASP A 67 16.00 4.13 5.92
N VAL A 68 14.69 4.31 5.69
CA VAL A 68 14.01 4.05 4.42
C VAL A 68 13.36 5.29 3.83
N ALA A 69 13.64 6.47 4.40
CA ALA A 69 13.13 7.74 3.93
C ALA A 69 13.49 8.00 2.45
N GLY A 70 12.57 8.57 1.69
CA GLY A 70 12.72 8.85 0.26
C GLY A 70 12.59 7.62 -0.65
N LEU A 71 12.32 6.42 -0.12
CA LEU A 71 12.18 5.19 -0.89
C LEU A 71 10.70 4.80 -1.07
N ASN A 72 10.46 3.96 -2.06
CA ASN A 72 9.12 3.51 -2.42
C ASN A 72 9.03 1.97 -2.42
N VAL A 73 7.83 1.46 -2.15
CA VAL A 73 7.52 0.04 -2.32
C VAL A 73 6.11 -0.11 -2.90
N VAL A 74 5.95 -1.11 -3.79
CA VAL A 74 4.66 -1.42 -4.42
C VAL A 74 4.35 -2.89 -4.21
N VAL A 75 3.11 -3.18 -3.82
CA VAL A 75 2.57 -4.54 -3.74
C VAL A 75 1.42 -4.66 -4.74
N VAL A 76 1.56 -5.58 -5.69
CA VAL A 76 0.51 -5.94 -6.63
C VAL A 76 -0.07 -7.26 -6.19
N VAL A 77 -1.37 -7.32 -5.98
CA VAL A 77 -2.05 -8.52 -5.49
C VAL A 77 -3.11 -8.99 -6.47
N SER A 78 -3.24 -10.31 -6.58
CA SER A 78 -4.32 -10.98 -7.29
C SER A 78 -4.91 -12.06 -6.39
N ALA A 79 -6.23 -12.12 -6.33
CA ALA A 79 -6.99 -13.02 -5.47
C ALA A 79 -8.04 -13.82 -6.24
N ASN A 80 -8.56 -14.86 -5.60
CA ASN A 80 -9.65 -15.66 -6.14
C ASN A 80 -11.04 -15.02 -5.94
N GLN A 81 -11.17 -14.07 -5.00
CA GLN A 81 -12.40 -13.37 -4.64
C GLN A 81 -12.17 -11.86 -4.50
N THR A 82 -13.24 -11.08 -4.39
CA THR A 82 -13.18 -9.63 -4.19
C THR A 82 -12.40 -9.28 -2.92
N LEU A 83 -11.41 -8.39 -3.07
CA LEU A 83 -10.54 -7.95 -1.98
C LEU A 83 -11.26 -6.96 -1.06
N GLY A 84 -11.06 -7.10 0.26
CA GLY A 84 -11.58 -6.17 1.27
C GLY A 84 -13.10 -6.17 1.42
N PHE A 85 -13.78 -7.16 0.87
CA PHE A 85 -15.21 -7.37 1.15
C PHE A 85 -15.35 -7.93 2.56
N ARG A 86 -15.90 -7.14 3.47
CA ARG A 86 -16.18 -7.59 4.84
C ARG A 86 -17.47 -8.38 4.85
N GLY A 87 -17.39 -9.70 4.78
CA GLY A 87 -18.56 -10.57 4.77
C GLY A 87 -18.24 -12.02 4.40
N VAL A 88 -19.17 -12.70 3.77
CA VAL A 88 -19.22 -14.16 3.63
C VAL A 88 -18.08 -14.73 2.76
N ASP A 89 -17.50 -13.96 1.83
CA ASP A 89 -16.54 -14.46 0.83
C ASP A 89 -15.27 -13.59 0.74
N ASP A 90 -14.60 -13.36 1.87
CA ASP A 90 -13.26 -12.76 1.80
C ASP A 90 -12.30 -13.65 1.01
N ALA A 91 -11.44 -13.03 0.21
CA ALA A 91 -10.48 -13.71 -0.65
C ALA A 91 -9.59 -14.66 0.17
N LYS A 92 -9.68 -15.96 -0.07
CA LYS A 92 -8.93 -17.00 0.66
C LYS A 92 -7.56 -17.27 0.05
N GLN A 93 -7.44 -17.18 -1.27
CA GLN A 93 -6.21 -17.41 -2.02
C GLN A 93 -5.73 -16.11 -2.66
N LEU A 94 -4.54 -15.70 -2.27
CA LEU A 94 -3.87 -14.51 -2.80
C LEU A 94 -2.50 -14.89 -3.34
N LYS A 95 -2.09 -14.19 -4.39
CA LYS A 95 -0.71 -14.13 -4.88
C LYS A 95 -0.33 -12.68 -5.03
N SER A 96 0.87 -12.32 -4.63
CA SER A 96 1.35 -10.96 -4.81
C SER A 96 2.75 -10.90 -5.43
N LEU A 97 3.04 -9.76 -6.02
CA LEU A 97 4.35 -9.33 -6.49
C LEU A 97 4.73 -8.11 -5.66
N ILE A 98 5.93 -8.10 -5.07
CA ILE A 98 6.47 -6.93 -4.39
C ILE A 98 7.53 -6.30 -5.31
N LEU A 99 7.41 -5.00 -5.54
CA LEU A 99 8.40 -4.19 -6.26
C LEU A 99 9.11 -3.29 -5.26
N ILE A 100 10.42 -3.42 -5.18
CA ILE A 100 11.30 -2.63 -4.31
C ILE A 100 12.00 -1.56 -5.14
N ASP A 101 12.09 -0.35 -4.60
CA ASP A 101 12.77 0.79 -5.23
C ASP A 101 14.22 0.43 -5.58
N ASP A 102 14.63 0.70 -6.81
CA ASP A 102 15.96 0.39 -7.31
C ASP A 102 17.07 1.25 -6.66
N ARG A 103 16.71 2.40 -6.08
CA ARG A 103 17.60 3.29 -5.32
C ARG A 103 18.01 2.72 -3.96
N ALA A 104 17.28 1.73 -3.45
CA ALA A 104 17.57 1.11 -2.18
C ALA A 104 18.84 0.27 -2.22
N ASN A 105 19.71 0.40 -1.23
CA ASN A 105 20.84 -0.50 -1.00
C ASN A 105 20.36 -1.86 -0.45
N SER A 106 21.26 -2.81 -0.22
CA SER A 106 20.92 -4.17 0.21
C SER A 106 20.16 -4.24 1.54
N LEU A 107 20.56 -3.44 2.54
CA LEU A 107 19.87 -3.37 3.84
C LEU A 107 18.50 -2.73 3.72
N GLN A 108 18.41 -1.62 2.99
CA GLN A 108 17.16 -0.94 2.71
C GLN A 108 16.17 -1.81 1.93
N ARG A 109 16.63 -2.66 1.00
CA ARG A 109 15.77 -3.62 0.29
C ARG A 109 15.17 -4.66 1.24
N GLN A 110 15.94 -5.15 2.21
CA GLN A 110 15.42 -6.06 3.23
C GLN A 110 14.39 -5.36 4.11
N ALA A 111 14.67 -4.14 4.58
CA ALA A 111 13.75 -3.35 5.37
C ALA A 111 12.45 -3.03 4.60
N LEU A 112 12.52 -2.63 3.33
CA LEU A 112 11.35 -2.39 2.48
C LEU A 112 10.53 -3.67 2.23
N LEU A 113 11.18 -4.82 2.08
CA LEU A 113 10.49 -6.10 1.97
C LEU A 113 9.76 -6.47 3.28
N SER A 114 10.42 -6.26 4.43
CA SER A 114 9.82 -6.42 5.75
C SER A 114 8.64 -5.47 5.94
N PHE A 115 8.81 -4.19 5.61
CA PHE A 115 7.76 -3.18 5.62
C PHE A 115 6.52 -3.62 4.80
N ALA A 116 6.72 -4.03 3.54
CA ALA A 116 5.63 -4.48 2.70
C ALA A 116 4.91 -5.72 3.28
N ARG A 117 5.64 -6.66 3.87
CA ARG A 117 5.07 -7.83 4.54
C ARG A 117 4.24 -7.49 5.76
N ASN A 118 4.62 -6.46 6.51
CA ASN A 118 3.94 -6.04 7.73
C ASN A 118 2.70 -5.18 7.41
N HIS A 119 2.78 -4.28 6.43
CA HIS A 119 1.77 -3.25 6.21
C HIS A 119 0.83 -3.53 5.02
N ALA A 120 1.16 -4.45 4.10
CA ALA A 120 0.24 -4.87 3.04
C ALA A 120 -0.69 -6.03 3.47
N GLY A 121 -0.82 -6.29 4.76
CA GLY A 121 -1.70 -7.33 5.30
C GLY A 121 -1.39 -8.72 4.71
N ARG A 122 -2.45 -9.43 4.27
CA ARG A 122 -2.30 -10.75 3.65
C ARG A 122 -1.55 -10.71 2.32
N ALA A 123 -1.67 -9.61 1.56
CA ALA A 123 -0.97 -9.45 0.29
C ALA A 123 0.54 -9.44 0.49
N GLY A 124 1.05 -8.75 1.51
CA GLY A 124 2.48 -8.73 1.83
C GLY A 124 3.06 -10.11 2.15
N LYS A 125 2.27 -10.96 2.81
CA LYS A 125 2.64 -12.33 3.21
C LYS A 125 2.49 -13.37 2.08
N SER A 126 1.77 -13.05 1.00
CA SER A 126 1.47 -13.95 -0.13
C SER A 126 2.36 -13.69 -1.35
N ALA A 127 3.52 -13.07 -1.16
CA ALA A 127 4.43 -12.73 -2.25
C ALA A 127 5.02 -13.99 -2.91
N VAL A 128 4.71 -14.20 -4.17
CA VAL A 128 5.29 -15.27 -5.01
C VAL A 128 6.52 -14.78 -5.78
N ARG A 129 6.74 -13.45 -5.78
CA ARG A 129 7.86 -12.83 -6.48
C ARG A 129 8.20 -11.48 -5.86
N VAL A 130 9.48 -11.15 -5.82
CA VAL A 130 10.03 -9.84 -5.45
C VAL A 130 10.95 -9.38 -6.56
N ASP A 131 10.70 -8.19 -7.11
CA ASP A 131 11.52 -7.59 -8.16
C ASP A 131 12.01 -6.20 -7.71
N ILE A 132 13.11 -5.76 -8.28
CA ILE A 132 13.64 -4.41 -8.11
C ILE A 132 13.25 -3.61 -9.35
N ALA A 133 12.74 -2.39 -9.16
CA ALA A 133 12.30 -1.53 -10.24
C ALA A 133 12.48 -0.04 -9.89
N PRO A 134 12.69 0.83 -10.89
CA PRO A 134 12.58 2.27 -10.68
C PRO A 134 11.13 2.61 -10.32
N ILE A 135 10.90 3.13 -9.11
CA ILE A 135 9.57 3.53 -8.64
C ILE A 135 9.54 5.05 -8.46
N ARG A 136 8.52 5.68 -9.02
CA ARG A 136 8.23 7.11 -8.84
C ARG A 136 6.76 7.26 -8.46
N MET A 137 6.49 7.98 -7.38
CA MET A 137 5.15 8.30 -6.93
C MET A 137 5.06 9.77 -6.55
N THR A 138 3.99 10.44 -6.96
CA THR A 138 3.66 11.82 -6.59
C THR A 138 2.18 11.92 -6.34
N LEU A 139 1.78 12.60 -5.25
CA LEU A 139 0.38 12.82 -4.88
C LEU A 139 0.11 14.31 -4.68
N ASP A 140 -0.98 14.79 -5.26
CA ASP A 140 -1.57 16.11 -5.04
C ASP A 140 -2.96 15.90 -4.42
N PHE A 141 -3.07 16.05 -3.12
CA PHE A 141 -4.31 15.84 -2.38
C PHE A 141 -5.36 16.92 -2.64
N VAL A 142 -4.98 18.11 -3.08
CA VAL A 142 -5.91 19.20 -3.38
C VAL A 142 -6.70 18.89 -4.65
N ASN A 143 -6.00 18.44 -5.69
CA ASN A 143 -6.58 18.12 -6.99
C ASN A 143 -6.91 16.63 -7.15
N LEU A 144 -6.62 15.81 -6.15
CA LEU A 144 -6.71 14.34 -6.17
C LEU A 144 -5.98 13.72 -7.39
N LYS A 145 -4.84 14.32 -7.75
CA LYS A 145 -3.98 13.83 -8.81
C LYS A 145 -2.86 12.99 -8.21
N GLY A 146 -2.87 11.71 -8.51
CA GLY A 146 -1.80 10.78 -8.17
C GLY A 146 -1.15 10.23 -9.42
N HIS A 147 0.15 10.06 -9.38
CA HIS A 147 0.89 9.40 -10.44
C HIS A 147 1.89 8.43 -9.83
N LEU A 148 1.71 7.15 -10.12
CA LEU A 148 2.61 6.07 -9.77
C LEU A 148 3.12 5.40 -11.06
N LYS A 149 4.43 5.20 -11.13
CA LYS A 149 5.06 4.36 -12.15
C LYS A 149 6.11 3.48 -11.49
N ALA A 150 5.99 2.15 -11.67
CA ALA A 150 6.99 1.20 -11.22
C ALA A 150 7.50 0.39 -12.43
N GLY A 151 8.65 0.80 -12.95
CA GLY A 151 9.24 0.27 -14.16
C GLY A 151 8.29 0.33 -15.36
N LYS A 152 8.22 -0.80 -16.08
CA LYS A 152 7.24 -1.03 -17.17
C LYS A 152 6.05 -1.88 -16.72
N VAL A 153 5.93 -2.13 -15.41
CA VAL A 153 5.06 -3.15 -14.83
C VAL A 153 3.77 -2.55 -14.28
N VAL A 154 3.88 -1.40 -13.60
CA VAL A 154 2.76 -0.71 -12.96
C VAL A 154 2.70 0.73 -13.46
N THR A 155 1.48 1.15 -13.80
CA THR A 155 1.14 2.56 -14.01
C THR A 155 -0.20 2.84 -13.36
N LEU A 156 -0.25 3.87 -12.51
CA LEU A 156 -1.49 4.35 -11.91
C LEU A 156 -1.51 5.87 -12.00
N LYS A 157 -2.62 6.41 -12.51
CA LYS A 157 -2.92 7.84 -12.53
C LYS A 157 -4.32 8.06 -12.00
N SER A 158 -4.50 9.06 -11.15
CA SER A 158 -5.79 9.43 -10.62
C SER A 158 -6.14 10.87 -10.91
N ARG A 159 -7.43 11.15 -10.82
CA ARG A 159 -8.03 12.47 -10.86
C ARG A 159 -9.22 12.55 -9.92
N LYS A 160 -9.65 13.75 -9.64
CA LYS A 160 -10.91 14.00 -8.93
C LYS A 160 -12.09 13.43 -9.74
N THR A 161 -13.01 12.78 -9.03
CA THR A 161 -14.29 12.34 -9.61
C THR A 161 -15.08 13.54 -10.11
N ARG A 162 -15.63 13.46 -11.33
CA ARG A 162 -16.40 14.55 -11.95
C ARG A 162 -17.86 14.46 -11.51
N PRO A 163 -18.58 15.61 -11.48
CA PRO A 163 -20.03 15.57 -11.33
C PRO A 163 -20.68 14.67 -12.39
N GLY A 164 -21.63 13.83 -11.97
CA GLY A 164 -22.33 12.91 -12.86
C GLY A 164 -21.64 11.55 -13.10
N GLU A 165 -20.45 11.32 -12.57
CA GLU A 165 -19.81 9.99 -12.60
C GLU A 165 -20.35 9.04 -11.52
N CYS A 166 -21.11 9.55 -10.55
CA CYS A 166 -21.83 8.74 -9.58
C CYS A 166 -23.13 8.21 -10.21
N ILE A 167 -23.38 6.91 -10.04
CA ILE A 167 -24.50 6.23 -10.69
C ILE A 167 -25.76 6.29 -9.83
N CYS A 168 -25.61 6.34 -8.50
CA CYS A 168 -26.72 6.43 -7.56
C CYS A 168 -26.45 7.44 -6.43
N LYS A 169 -27.51 7.78 -5.67
CA LYS A 169 -27.42 8.78 -4.61
C LYS A 169 -26.91 8.25 -3.28
N ASN A 170 -26.80 6.93 -3.14
CA ASN A 170 -26.38 6.25 -1.91
C ASN A 170 -24.96 5.64 -2.00
N GLU A 171 -24.12 6.23 -2.82
CA GLU A 171 -22.73 5.82 -2.93
C GLU A 171 -21.94 6.28 -1.71
N VAL A 172 -21.07 5.38 -1.24
CA VAL A 172 -20.20 5.57 -0.08
C VAL A 172 -18.83 4.91 -0.36
N GLU A 173 -17.88 5.11 0.54
CA GLU A 173 -16.65 4.31 0.59
C GLU A 173 -17.00 2.89 1.03
N TYR A 174 -17.44 2.08 0.07
CA TYR A 174 -17.95 0.74 0.36
C TYR A 174 -16.85 -0.25 0.73
N TYR A 175 -15.74 -0.18 -0.01
CA TYR A 175 -14.56 -1.01 0.24
C TYR A 175 -13.46 -0.17 0.87
N PRO A 176 -13.15 -0.33 2.16
CA PRO A 176 -12.06 0.42 2.79
C PRO A 176 -10.71 0.10 2.16
N PRO A 177 -9.69 0.94 2.34
CA PRO A 177 -8.32 0.66 1.91
C PRO A 177 -7.84 -0.72 2.38
N LEU A 178 -6.98 -1.35 1.58
CA LEU A 178 -6.40 -2.67 1.91
C LEU A 178 -5.27 -2.56 2.94
N ALA A 179 -4.64 -1.40 3.06
CA ALA A 179 -3.69 -1.07 4.11
C ALA A 179 -4.35 -0.20 5.18
N GLN A 180 -3.76 -0.18 6.37
CA GLN A 180 -4.11 0.82 7.38
C GLN A 180 -3.53 2.15 6.93
N VAL A 181 -4.39 3.13 6.69
CA VAL A 181 -4.01 4.48 6.26
C VAL A 181 -4.86 5.52 6.98
N ASP A 182 -4.30 6.70 7.13
CA ASP A 182 -4.98 7.86 7.66
C ASP A 182 -5.56 8.67 6.51
N GLN A 183 -6.72 9.31 6.73
CA GLN A 183 -7.33 10.25 5.80
C GLN A 183 -7.39 9.74 4.35
N ALA A 184 -7.80 8.50 4.15
CA ALA A 184 -7.97 7.95 2.81
C ALA A 184 -9.06 8.70 2.03
N ILE A 185 -8.75 9.21 0.85
CA ILE A 185 -9.66 9.95 -0.01
C ILE A 185 -9.86 9.15 -1.30
N PRO A 186 -11.13 8.84 -1.70
CA PRO A 186 -11.41 8.16 -2.94
C PRO A 186 -11.23 9.07 -4.16
N ALA A 187 -10.73 8.49 -5.25
CA ALA A 187 -10.52 9.16 -6.52
C ALA A 187 -10.84 8.25 -7.71
N THR A 188 -10.92 8.82 -8.91
CA THR A 188 -11.13 8.08 -10.15
C THR A 188 -9.79 7.74 -10.80
N ALA A 189 -9.60 6.49 -11.22
CA ALA A 189 -8.46 6.07 -12.01
C ALA A 189 -8.57 6.62 -13.45
N GLU A 190 -7.62 7.44 -13.88
CA GLU A 190 -7.44 7.72 -15.31
C GLU A 190 -6.73 6.54 -15.99
N GLN A 191 -5.80 5.92 -15.27
CA GLN A 191 -5.05 4.76 -15.68
C GLN A 191 -4.78 3.92 -14.43
N GLY A 192 -5.07 2.62 -14.50
CA GLY A 192 -4.77 1.64 -13.45
C GLY A 192 -4.34 0.35 -14.11
N GLU A 193 -3.02 0.14 -14.29
CA GLU A 193 -2.52 -0.93 -15.13
C GLU A 193 -1.46 -1.78 -14.42
N PHE A 194 -1.59 -3.08 -14.61
CA PHE A 194 -0.55 -4.06 -14.31
C PHE A 194 -0.22 -4.89 -15.54
N ARG A 195 1.06 -4.86 -15.94
CA ARG A 195 1.59 -5.60 -17.10
C ARG A 195 2.70 -6.58 -16.75
N GLY A 196 2.88 -6.87 -15.46
CA GLY A 196 3.94 -7.75 -14.97
C GLY A 196 3.70 -9.24 -15.20
N ARG A 197 4.64 -10.04 -14.68
CA ARG A 197 4.60 -11.51 -14.67
C ARG A 197 4.46 -11.99 -13.22
N GLY A 198 4.10 -13.27 -13.03
CA GLY A 198 4.03 -13.92 -11.72
C GLY A 198 2.62 -14.05 -11.15
N LEU A 199 1.67 -13.20 -11.53
CA LEU A 199 0.29 -13.29 -11.03
C LEU A 199 -0.67 -14.05 -11.97
N GLY A 200 -0.20 -14.49 -13.14
CA GLY A 200 -1.02 -15.22 -14.13
C GLY A 200 -1.98 -14.35 -14.93
N ARG A 201 -2.04 -13.04 -14.65
CA ARG A 201 -2.92 -12.10 -15.36
C ARG A 201 -2.31 -10.71 -15.47
N ARG A 202 -2.88 -9.92 -16.35
CA ARG A 202 -2.62 -8.50 -16.55
C ARG A 202 -3.96 -7.79 -16.60
N TRP A 203 -4.01 -6.52 -16.20
CA TRP A 203 -5.28 -5.77 -16.24
C TRP A 203 -5.05 -4.29 -16.53
N SER A 204 -6.14 -3.64 -16.94
CA SER A 204 -6.25 -2.21 -17.09
C SER A 204 -7.68 -1.80 -16.73
N THR A 205 -7.84 -0.84 -15.83
CA THR A 205 -9.13 -0.38 -15.31
C THR A 205 -9.23 1.14 -15.35
N PRO A 206 -9.28 1.77 -16.54
CA PRO A 206 -9.47 3.20 -16.64
C PRO A 206 -10.94 3.58 -16.33
N GLY A 207 -11.13 4.79 -15.79
CA GLY A 207 -12.45 5.36 -15.54
C GLY A 207 -13.15 4.87 -14.27
N ALA A 208 -12.63 3.89 -13.56
CA ALA A 208 -13.25 3.39 -12.34
C ALA A 208 -12.95 4.30 -11.15
N ARG A 209 -13.91 4.46 -10.23
CA ARG A 209 -13.75 5.13 -8.93
C ARG A 209 -13.09 4.17 -7.93
N SER A 210 -11.90 3.74 -8.27
CA SER A 210 -11.21 2.59 -7.68
C SER A 210 -9.95 2.95 -6.90
N VAL A 211 -9.62 4.24 -6.83
CA VAL A 211 -8.38 4.72 -6.23
C VAL A 211 -8.63 5.20 -4.81
N TYR A 212 -7.69 4.94 -3.91
CA TYR A 212 -7.49 5.68 -2.67
C TYR A 212 -6.15 6.41 -2.69
N MET A 213 -6.16 7.62 -2.14
CA MET A 213 -4.97 8.40 -1.79
C MET A 213 -5.05 8.69 -0.30
N GLY A 214 -3.97 8.55 0.45
CA GLY A 214 -3.96 8.76 1.89
C GLY A 214 -2.55 8.96 2.43
N THR A 215 -2.46 9.19 3.73
CA THR A 215 -1.20 9.24 4.48
C THR A 215 -1.12 8.02 5.40
N PHE A 216 0.07 7.72 5.89
CA PHE A 216 0.27 6.68 6.90
C PHE A 216 1.36 7.09 7.88
N ILE A 217 1.21 6.59 9.11
CA ILE A 217 2.23 6.58 10.16
C ILE A 217 2.17 5.19 10.81
N TYR A 218 3.28 4.46 10.81
CA TYR A 218 3.41 3.11 11.35
C TYR A 218 4.51 3.01 12.41
#